data_7f72f259c549a5c52824785721bffe4a
#
_entry.id   7f72f259c549a5c52824785721bffe4a
#
_cell.length_a   1.000
_cell.length_b   1.000
_cell.length_c   1.000
_cell.angle_alpha   90.00
_cell.angle_beta   90.00
_cell.angle_gamma   90.00
#
_symmetry.space_group_name_H-M   'P 1'
#
loop_
_entity.id
_entity.type
_entity.pdbx_description
1 polymer ?
#
loop_
_entity_poly.entity_id
_entity_poly.type
_entity_poly.pdbx_seq_one_letter_code
_entity_poly.pdbx_strand_id
1 'polypeptide(L)'
;MTTVESVLDAVVSHNPDYLFWTGDNTAHDDPFVSQDEVNAELDAVISVVAKKLEGLDLTVSIGNHDTFPNGQWDFTTEGPSFPGRTELKQWVPESEWARWDEHGYYVKDLHDLNSRIISLNTESCDFHNQALWNQLADANQQIQWLESTLREVEQMGWTAILVGHIPDECSHEYTERFRALMDRFQKTIRFNMMGHVHTDIYKMVGSMRDAKDPIGVFQVCGAITTWLGNNPAYCVYELDKATMLPVSRKTYYFDLDEANETGTPEWKLLTDWTQDLGLKDLSPSEMKLLTDRMEADEMTTVDFLNRARRQPGGSSSCDEACMADTIC
;
A
#
# COMPACT_ATOMS: atom_id res chain seq x y z
N MET A 1 -12.74 -15.88 5.44
CA MET A 1 -12.85 -15.31 6.80
C MET A 1 -11.75 -15.80 7.72
N THR A 2 -11.45 -17.09 7.80
CA THR A 2 -10.39 -17.64 8.67
C THR A 2 -9.01 -16.99 8.49
N THR A 3 -8.62 -16.71 7.24
CA THR A 3 -7.34 -16.02 6.95
C THR A 3 -7.30 -14.61 7.52
N VAL A 4 -8.39 -13.82 7.33
CA VAL A 4 -8.51 -12.46 7.85
C VAL A 4 -8.44 -12.45 9.39
N GLU A 5 -9.18 -13.36 10.05
CA GLU A 5 -9.15 -13.46 11.52
C GLU A 5 -7.76 -13.85 12.03
N SER A 6 -7.10 -14.80 11.36
CA SER A 6 -5.76 -15.26 11.73
C SER A 6 -4.70 -14.16 11.58
N VAL A 7 -4.72 -13.39 10.48
CA VAL A 7 -3.75 -12.30 10.30
C VAL A 7 -3.96 -11.20 11.35
N LEU A 8 -5.21 -10.85 11.67
CA LEU A 8 -5.49 -9.84 12.68
C LEU A 8 -5.01 -10.27 14.07
N ASP A 9 -5.21 -11.54 14.46
CA ASP A 9 -4.68 -12.07 15.71
C ASP A 9 -3.14 -12.04 15.74
N ALA A 10 -2.48 -12.36 14.62
CA ALA A 10 -1.03 -12.30 14.51
C ALA A 10 -0.53 -10.85 14.59
N VAL A 11 -1.15 -9.91 13.87
CA VAL A 11 -0.79 -8.48 13.88
C VAL A 11 -0.93 -7.89 15.28
N VAL A 12 -2.04 -8.15 15.97
CA VAL A 12 -2.27 -7.66 17.35
C VAL A 12 -1.21 -8.19 18.31
N SER A 13 -0.69 -9.41 18.10
CA SER A 13 0.35 -9.99 18.96
C SER A 13 1.68 -9.22 18.95
N HIS A 14 1.93 -8.40 17.93
CA HIS A 14 3.09 -7.49 17.87
C HIS A 14 2.91 -6.21 18.70
N ASN A 15 1.70 -5.96 19.24
CA ASN A 15 1.35 -4.72 19.95
C ASN A 15 1.71 -3.46 19.15
N PRO A 16 1.20 -3.30 17.92
CA PRO A 16 1.55 -2.17 17.07
C PRO A 16 1.01 -0.85 17.62
N ASP A 17 1.77 0.24 17.46
CA ASP A 17 1.29 1.59 17.77
C ASP A 17 0.26 2.08 16.74
N TYR A 18 0.32 1.56 15.50
CA TYR A 18 -0.50 2.01 14.38
C TYR A 18 -0.66 0.95 13.30
N LEU A 19 -1.77 1.00 12.54
CA LEU A 19 -2.06 0.10 11.44
C LEU A 19 -2.35 0.86 10.15
N PHE A 20 -1.86 0.32 9.02
CA PHE A 20 -2.22 0.76 7.67
C PHE A 20 -2.96 -0.38 6.96
N TRP A 21 -4.16 -0.08 6.49
CA TRP A 21 -4.99 -0.99 5.71
C TRP A 21 -5.18 -0.41 4.30
N THR A 22 -4.50 -1.03 3.33
CA THR A 22 -4.31 -0.47 2.00
C THR A 22 -5.38 -0.84 0.98
N GLY A 23 -6.55 -1.34 1.41
CA GLY A 23 -7.69 -1.62 0.53
C GLY A 23 -7.70 -3.03 -0.06
N ASP A 24 -8.55 -3.23 -1.06
CA ASP A 24 -8.84 -4.49 -1.75
C ASP A 24 -9.37 -5.58 -0.82
N ASN A 25 -10.61 -5.40 -0.40
CA ASN A 25 -11.25 -6.26 0.60
C ASN A 25 -12.11 -7.36 -0.01
N THR A 26 -12.44 -7.28 -1.29
CA THR A 26 -13.32 -8.22 -1.98
C THR A 26 -12.54 -9.16 -2.91
N ALA A 27 -13.21 -10.24 -3.33
CA ALA A 27 -12.61 -11.26 -4.19
C ALA A 27 -12.35 -10.75 -5.62
N HIS A 28 -11.43 -11.43 -6.33
CA HIS A 28 -11.12 -11.19 -7.75
C HIS A 28 -12.03 -11.99 -8.68
N ASP A 29 -13.33 -11.99 -8.41
CA ASP A 29 -14.30 -12.81 -9.14
C ASP A 29 -14.96 -12.08 -10.33
N ASP A 30 -14.44 -10.92 -10.71
CA ASP A 30 -14.93 -10.17 -11.86
C ASP A 30 -14.85 -10.97 -13.17
N PRO A 31 -15.84 -10.83 -14.04
CA PRO A 31 -17.03 -9.95 -14.02
C PRO A 31 -18.30 -10.63 -13.43
N PHE A 32 -18.16 -11.63 -12.59
CA PHE A 32 -19.25 -12.51 -12.14
C PHE A 32 -19.90 -12.07 -10.82
N VAL A 33 -19.40 -11.00 -10.18
CA VAL A 33 -19.96 -10.44 -8.95
C VAL A 33 -21.05 -9.42 -9.23
N SER A 34 -21.92 -9.20 -8.26
CA SER A 34 -22.90 -8.13 -8.23
C SER A 34 -22.55 -7.10 -7.18
N GLN A 35 -23.14 -5.90 -7.27
CA GLN A 35 -22.99 -4.87 -6.24
C GLN A 35 -23.35 -5.38 -4.83
N ASP A 36 -24.40 -6.22 -4.73
CA ASP A 36 -24.85 -6.76 -3.43
C ASP A 36 -23.82 -7.75 -2.85
N GLU A 37 -23.13 -8.53 -3.70
CA GLU A 37 -22.06 -9.44 -3.27
C GLU A 37 -20.84 -8.66 -2.80
N VAL A 38 -20.39 -7.65 -3.54
CA VAL A 38 -19.29 -6.75 -3.13
C VAL A 38 -19.59 -6.09 -1.79
N ASN A 39 -20.82 -5.56 -1.62
CA ASN A 39 -21.25 -4.98 -0.35
C ASN A 39 -21.20 -5.99 0.81
N ALA A 40 -21.69 -7.21 0.58
CA ALA A 40 -21.73 -8.24 1.62
C ALA A 40 -20.31 -8.71 2.03
N GLU A 41 -19.39 -8.81 1.09
CA GLU A 41 -17.99 -9.14 1.37
C GLU A 41 -17.29 -8.03 2.16
N LEU A 42 -17.47 -6.77 1.76
CA LEU A 42 -16.95 -5.61 2.48
C LEU A 42 -17.48 -5.55 3.91
N ASP A 43 -18.80 -5.67 4.10
CA ASP A 43 -19.43 -5.66 5.43
C ASP A 43 -18.86 -6.77 6.32
N ALA A 44 -18.65 -7.96 5.75
CA ALA A 44 -18.09 -9.10 6.47
C ALA A 44 -16.64 -8.82 6.93
N VAL A 45 -15.78 -8.29 6.06
CA VAL A 45 -14.38 -7.98 6.39
C VAL A 45 -14.31 -6.84 7.39
N ILE A 46 -15.02 -5.74 7.13
CA ILE A 46 -15.03 -4.55 8.01
C ILE A 46 -15.52 -4.90 9.42
N SER A 47 -16.56 -5.74 9.54
CA SER A 47 -17.08 -6.18 10.84
C SER A 47 -16.04 -6.96 11.65
N VAL A 48 -15.27 -7.82 11.00
CA VAL A 48 -14.19 -8.58 11.67
C VAL A 48 -13.05 -7.66 12.08
N VAL A 49 -12.62 -6.76 11.18
CA VAL A 49 -11.56 -5.78 11.46
C VAL A 49 -11.96 -4.89 12.63
N ALA A 50 -13.16 -4.30 12.61
CA ALA A 50 -13.64 -3.43 13.68
C ALA A 50 -13.66 -4.13 15.05
N LYS A 51 -14.06 -5.41 15.08
CA LYS A 51 -14.08 -6.21 16.31
C LYS A 51 -12.69 -6.58 16.82
N LYS A 52 -11.79 -7.00 15.90
CA LYS A 52 -10.46 -7.50 16.27
C LYS A 52 -9.48 -6.37 16.60
N LEU A 53 -9.66 -5.21 15.99
CA LEU A 53 -8.78 -4.05 16.14
C LEU A 53 -9.41 -2.96 17.02
N GLU A 54 -10.39 -3.30 17.86
CA GLU A 54 -11.01 -2.34 18.79
C GLU A 54 -9.95 -1.66 19.67
N GLY A 55 -9.90 -0.33 19.60
CA GLY A 55 -8.96 0.50 20.37
C GLY A 55 -7.58 0.68 19.72
N LEU A 56 -7.30 0.05 18.59
CA LEU A 56 -6.10 0.32 17.81
C LEU A 56 -6.30 1.46 16.81
N ASP A 57 -5.27 2.27 16.63
CA ASP A 57 -5.30 3.36 15.66
C ASP A 57 -5.01 2.84 14.25
N LEU A 58 -5.86 3.19 13.30
CA LEU A 58 -5.89 2.62 11.96
C LEU A 58 -6.11 3.71 10.90
N THR A 59 -5.40 3.61 9.79
CA THR A 59 -5.71 4.35 8.54
C THR A 59 -6.12 3.37 7.46
N VAL A 60 -7.22 3.68 6.78
CA VAL A 60 -7.72 2.92 5.63
C VAL A 60 -7.48 3.68 4.34
N SER A 61 -7.22 2.97 3.25
CA SER A 61 -7.33 3.49 1.89
C SER A 61 -8.25 2.58 1.05
N ILE A 62 -8.68 3.09 -0.09
CA ILE A 62 -9.59 2.40 -1.00
C ILE A 62 -8.74 1.66 -2.04
N GLY A 63 -9.06 0.39 -2.29
CA GLY A 63 -8.52 -0.39 -3.39
C GLY A 63 -9.49 -0.48 -4.57
N ASN A 64 -9.00 -0.95 -5.72
CA ASN A 64 -9.80 -1.03 -6.93
C ASN A 64 -10.91 -2.10 -6.84
N HIS A 65 -10.70 -3.16 -6.07
CA HIS A 65 -11.74 -4.17 -5.81
C HIS A 65 -12.80 -3.71 -4.79
N ASP A 66 -12.59 -2.60 -4.10
CA ASP A 66 -13.58 -2.02 -3.18
C ASP A 66 -14.67 -1.21 -3.90
N THR A 67 -14.60 -1.07 -5.22
CA THR A 67 -15.57 -0.37 -6.07
C THR A 67 -16.41 -1.35 -6.90
N PHE A 68 -17.56 -0.88 -7.40
CA PHE A 68 -18.36 -1.65 -8.35
C PHE A 68 -18.86 -0.77 -9.50
N PRO A 69 -18.65 -1.15 -10.79
CA PRO A 69 -17.77 -2.27 -11.18
C PRO A 69 -16.33 -2.08 -10.69
N ASN A 70 -15.60 -3.18 -10.53
CA ASN A 70 -14.21 -3.16 -10.06
C ASN A 70 -13.37 -2.16 -10.87
N GLY A 71 -12.60 -1.31 -10.18
CA GLY A 71 -11.74 -0.29 -10.78
C GLY A 71 -12.47 0.76 -11.61
N GLN A 72 -13.81 0.90 -11.47
CA GLN A 72 -14.59 1.84 -12.28
C GLN A 72 -15.27 2.88 -11.37
N TRP A 73 -14.59 3.97 -11.13
CA TRP A 73 -15.12 5.08 -10.34
C TRP A 73 -15.17 6.37 -11.17
N ASP A 74 -16.39 6.85 -11.42
CA ASP A 74 -16.62 8.14 -12.08
C ASP A 74 -16.77 9.27 -11.05
N PHE A 75 -15.76 10.12 -10.96
CA PHE A 75 -15.74 11.26 -10.05
C PHE A 75 -16.55 12.48 -10.55
N THR A 76 -17.17 12.38 -11.73
CA THR A 76 -18.00 13.47 -12.30
C THR A 76 -19.48 13.33 -11.99
N THR A 77 -19.94 12.15 -11.62
CA THR A 77 -21.33 11.89 -11.24
C THR A 77 -21.57 12.18 -9.76
N GLU A 78 -22.81 12.54 -9.40
CA GLU A 78 -23.18 12.82 -8.00
C GLU A 78 -22.94 11.60 -7.11
N GLY A 79 -21.84 11.64 -6.41
CA GLY A 79 -21.41 10.67 -5.42
C GLY A 79 -20.87 9.38 -6.02
N PRO A 80 -19.65 9.04 -5.69
CA PRO A 80 -19.07 7.76 -6.06
C PRO A 80 -19.88 6.63 -5.43
N SER A 81 -20.15 5.60 -6.21
CA SER A 81 -20.72 4.35 -5.72
C SER A 81 -19.60 3.53 -5.08
N PHE A 82 -19.18 3.92 -3.88
CA PHE A 82 -18.20 3.17 -3.11
C PHE A 82 -18.93 2.37 -2.03
N PRO A 83 -19.07 1.04 -2.21
CA PRO A 83 -19.59 0.15 -1.20
C PRO A 83 -18.72 0.20 0.08
N GLY A 84 -19.32 0.08 1.26
CA GLY A 84 -18.59 0.10 2.52
C GLY A 84 -18.00 1.46 2.93
N ARG A 85 -18.22 2.52 2.17
CA ARG A 85 -17.73 3.86 2.48
C ARG A 85 -18.19 4.37 3.84
N THR A 86 -19.43 4.13 4.18
CA THR A 86 -20.03 4.55 5.48
C THR A 86 -19.40 3.78 6.63
N GLU A 87 -19.19 2.51 6.48
CA GLU A 87 -18.64 1.60 7.48
C GLU A 87 -17.16 1.90 7.73
N LEU A 88 -16.37 2.19 6.69
CA LEU A 88 -14.96 2.59 6.79
C LEU A 88 -14.79 3.96 7.48
N LYS A 89 -15.80 4.81 7.42
CA LYS A 89 -15.77 6.17 8.01
C LYS A 89 -15.46 6.18 9.51
N GLN A 90 -15.70 5.09 10.22
CA GLN A 90 -15.37 4.97 11.64
C GLN A 90 -13.87 5.19 11.95
N TRP A 91 -12.97 4.99 10.96
CA TRP A 91 -11.54 5.21 11.09
C TRP A 91 -11.05 6.54 10.49
N VAL A 92 -11.95 7.28 9.85
CA VAL A 92 -11.69 8.60 9.27
C VAL A 92 -12.01 9.68 10.29
N PRO A 93 -11.13 10.67 10.53
CA PRO A 93 -11.42 11.78 11.42
C PRO A 93 -12.72 12.49 11.03
N GLU A 94 -13.55 12.86 12.01
CA GLU A 94 -14.86 13.49 11.76
C GLU A 94 -14.74 14.77 10.93
N SER A 95 -13.67 15.53 11.12
CA SER A 95 -13.38 16.74 10.33
C SER A 95 -13.16 16.47 8.84
N GLU A 96 -12.82 15.23 8.47
CA GLU A 96 -12.55 14.80 7.10
C GLU A 96 -13.73 14.03 6.46
N TRP A 97 -14.82 13.82 7.14
CA TRP A 97 -15.96 13.04 6.63
C TRP A 97 -16.54 13.59 5.32
N ALA A 98 -16.64 14.90 5.18
CA ALA A 98 -17.13 15.50 3.93
C ALA A 98 -16.20 15.20 2.75
N ARG A 99 -14.89 15.26 2.98
CA ARG A 99 -13.87 14.95 1.96
C ARG A 99 -13.86 13.47 1.62
N TRP A 100 -13.97 12.60 2.64
CA TRP A 100 -14.10 11.17 2.44
C TRP A 100 -15.34 10.83 1.60
N ASP A 101 -16.49 11.44 1.90
CA ASP A 101 -17.74 11.19 1.19
C ASP A 101 -17.68 11.63 -0.28
N GLU A 102 -16.97 12.71 -0.57
CA GLU A 102 -16.87 13.28 -1.91
C GLU A 102 -15.74 12.65 -2.74
N HIS A 103 -14.58 12.42 -2.12
CA HIS A 103 -13.35 12.12 -2.83
C HIS A 103 -12.69 10.79 -2.45
N GLY A 104 -12.99 10.21 -1.28
CA GLY A 104 -12.37 8.98 -0.79
C GLY A 104 -10.93 9.14 -0.32
N TYR A 105 -10.41 10.35 -0.15
CA TYR A 105 -9.10 10.64 0.44
C TYR A 105 -9.24 11.57 1.64
N TYR A 106 -8.26 11.56 2.56
CA TYR A 106 -8.31 12.35 3.79
C TYR A 106 -6.94 12.49 4.45
N VAL A 107 -6.88 13.30 5.52
CA VAL A 107 -5.70 13.40 6.39
C VAL A 107 -6.01 12.96 7.81
N LYS A 108 -4.97 12.52 8.52
CA LYS A 108 -5.02 12.22 9.95
C LYS A 108 -3.74 12.71 10.62
N ASP A 109 -3.89 13.59 11.60
CA ASP A 109 -2.75 14.20 12.30
C ASP A 109 -2.29 13.33 13.47
N LEU A 110 -1.00 13.05 13.51
CA LEU A 110 -0.29 12.42 14.62
C LEU A 110 0.45 13.49 15.41
N HIS A 111 -0.28 14.24 16.23
CA HIS A 111 0.22 15.44 16.94
C HIS A 111 1.47 15.14 17.79
N ASP A 112 1.49 13.99 18.49
CA ASP A 112 2.62 13.60 19.36
C ASP A 112 3.90 13.29 18.56
N LEU A 113 3.78 13.02 17.26
CA LEU A 113 4.88 12.72 16.35
C LEU A 113 5.20 13.85 15.38
N ASN A 114 4.48 14.97 15.43
CA ASN A 114 4.57 16.06 14.45
C ASN A 114 4.52 15.52 13.01
N SER A 115 3.57 14.64 12.74
CA SER A 115 3.42 13.95 11.46
C SER A 115 1.96 13.94 11.02
N ARG A 116 1.74 13.95 9.71
CA ARG A 116 0.42 13.82 9.09
C ARG A 116 0.39 12.58 8.19
N ILE A 117 -0.58 11.72 8.41
CA ILE A 117 -0.92 10.66 7.47
C ILE A 117 -1.84 11.25 6.42
N ILE A 118 -1.54 10.99 5.15
CA ILE A 118 -2.30 11.42 3.99
C ILE A 118 -2.74 10.15 3.28
N SER A 119 -4.02 9.78 3.43
CA SER A 119 -4.63 8.65 2.74
C SER A 119 -5.10 9.10 1.37
N LEU A 120 -4.58 8.45 0.33
CA LEU A 120 -4.86 8.73 -1.08
C LEU A 120 -5.94 7.77 -1.60
N ASN A 121 -6.76 8.26 -2.51
CA ASN A 121 -7.63 7.45 -3.34
C ASN A 121 -7.00 7.26 -4.71
N THR A 122 -6.31 6.14 -4.90
CA THR A 122 -5.57 5.86 -6.13
C THR A 122 -6.45 5.43 -7.32
N GLU A 123 -7.74 5.17 -7.09
CA GLU A 123 -8.74 5.04 -8.17
C GLU A 123 -8.81 6.28 -9.07
N SER A 124 -8.44 7.45 -8.52
CA SER A 124 -8.39 8.72 -9.27
C SER A 124 -7.28 8.77 -10.32
N CYS A 125 -6.38 7.81 -10.35
CA CYS A 125 -5.28 7.75 -11.31
C CYS A 125 -5.21 6.43 -12.11
N ASP A 126 -5.94 5.40 -11.69
CA ASP A 126 -5.91 4.09 -12.32
C ASP A 126 -6.21 4.19 -13.82
N PHE A 127 -5.24 3.77 -14.65
CA PHE A 127 -5.42 3.83 -16.10
C PHE A 127 -6.42 2.79 -16.63
N HIS A 128 -6.75 1.76 -15.86
CA HIS A 128 -7.81 0.80 -16.17
C HIS A 128 -9.20 1.35 -15.87
N ASN A 129 -9.30 2.44 -15.11
CA ASN A 129 -10.57 3.11 -14.85
C ASN A 129 -11.04 3.87 -16.12
N GLN A 130 -11.92 3.23 -16.88
CA GLN A 130 -12.42 3.77 -18.14
C GLN A 130 -13.21 5.08 -17.98
N ALA A 131 -13.81 5.29 -16.80
CA ALA A 131 -14.50 6.54 -16.49
C ALA A 131 -13.56 7.76 -16.51
N LEU A 132 -12.25 7.54 -16.32
CA LEU A 132 -11.25 8.59 -16.30
C LEU A 132 -10.60 8.91 -17.66
N TRP A 133 -10.86 8.14 -18.72
CA TRP A 133 -10.15 8.30 -19.99
C TRP A 133 -10.24 9.70 -20.62
N ASN A 134 -11.23 10.49 -20.21
CA ASN A 134 -11.36 11.90 -20.62
C ASN A 134 -10.91 12.89 -19.52
N GLN A 135 -10.35 12.42 -18.39
CA GLN A 135 -10.07 13.22 -17.19
C GLN A 135 -8.68 12.91 -16.59
N LEU A 136 -7.71 12.61 -17.44
CA LEU A 136 -6.43 12.00 -17.05
C LEU A 136 -5.54 12.85 -16.13
N ALA A 137 -5.76 14.16 -16.07
CA ALA A 137 -4.83 15.06 -15.40
C ALA A 137 -4.95 15.07 -13.87
N ASP A 138 -6.17 15.18 -13.36
CA ASP A 138 -6.49 15.23 -11.92
C ASP A 138 -8.01 15.09 -11.73
N ALA A 139 -8.54 13.93 -12.07
CA ALA A 139 -9.99 13.67 -12.15
C ALA A 139 -10.72 13.94 -10.82
N ASN A 140 -10.07 13.69 -9.71
CA ASN A 140 -10.60 13.80 -8.35
C ASN A 140 -10.02 15.01 -7.60
N GLN A 141 -9.34 15.94 -8.29
CA GLN A 141 -8.66 17.11 -7.71
C GLN A 141 -7.63 16.74 -6.63
N GLN A 142 -7.19 15.47 -6.60
CA GLN A 142 -6.32 14.93 -5.55
C GLN A 142 -4.90 15.50 -5.62
N ILE A 143 -4.33 15.71 -6.81
CA ILE A 143 -2.99 16.27 -6.98
C ILE A 143 -2.93 17.70 -6.45
N GLN A 144 -3.94 18.52 -6.77
CA GLN A 144 -4.01 19.90 -6.28
C GLN A 144 -4.21 19.93 -4.76
N TRP A 145 -5.04 19.06 -4.22
CA TRP A 145 -5.24 18.92 -2.78
C TRP A 145 -3.97 18.42 -2.08
N LEU A 146 -3.29 17.41 -2.63
CA LEU A 146 -2.06 16.87 -2.08
C LEU A 146 -0.96 17.94 -2.03
N GLU A 147 -0.80 18.75 -3.08
CA GLU A 147 0.14 19.85 -3.07
C GLU A 147 -0.13 20.84 -1.93
N SER A 148 -1.39 21.27 -1.77
CA SER A 148 -1.76 22.20 -0.69
C SER A 148 -1.53 21.58 0.70
N THR A 149 -1.90 20.31 0.87
CA THR A 149 -1.70 19.57 2.11
C THR A 149 -0.22 19.42 2.47
N LEU A 150 0.64 19.07 1.51
CA LEU A 150 2.09 18.96 1.73
C LEU A 150 2.73 20.32 2.05
N ARG A 151 2.24 21.41 1.45
CA ARG A 151 2.67 22.78 1.80
C ARG A 151 2.31 23.13 3.25
N GLU A 152 1.12 22.76 3.72
CA GLU A 152 0.73 22.94 5.12
C GLU A 152 1.64 22.16 6.07
N VAL A 153 1.90 20.88 5.77
CA VAL A 153 2.79 20.02 6.55
C VAL A 153 4.21 20.62 6.63
N GLU A 154 4.73 21.08 5.50
CA GLU A 154 6.05 21.74 5.43
C GLU A 154 6.07 23.04 6.26
N GLN A 155 5.02 23.87 6.19
CA GLN A 155 4.92 25.12 6.97
C GLN A 155 4.83 24.86 8.48
N MET A 156 4.20 23.78 8.89
CA MET A 156 4.17 23.35 10.30
C MET A 156 5.52 22.77 10.77
N GLY A 157 6.45 22.51 9.88
CA GLY A 157 7.69 21.79 10.17
C GLY A 157 7.45 20.30 10.51
N TRP A 158 6.35 19.76 10.06
CA TRP A 158 5.96 18.37 10.26
C TRP A 158 6.45 17.47 9.12
N THR A 159 6.24 16.17 9.30
CA THR A 159 6.49 15.15 8.28
C THR A 159 5.17 14.58 7.74
N ALA A 160 5.23 13.94 6.57
CA ALA A 160 4.09 13.28 5.94
C ALA A 160 4.36 11.79 5.74
N ILE A 161 3.32 10.99 5.95
CA ILE A 161 3.22 9.57 5.56
C ILE A 161 2.13 9.49 4.50
N LEU A 162 2.45 8.94 3.33
CA LEU A 162 1.47 8.68 2.29
C LEU A 162 1.00 7.24 2.38
N VAL A 163 -0.31 7.03 2.33
CA VAL A 163 -0.93 5.70 2.28
C VAL A 163 -1.87 5.68 1.08
N GLY A 164 -1.79 4.64 0.27
CA GLY A 164 -2.64 4.45 -0.89
C GLY A 164 -2.76 2.98 -1.25
N HIS A 165 -3.31 2.69 -2.43
CA HIS A 165 -3.46 1.32 -2.90
C HIS A 165 -2.56 1.05 -4.11
N ILE A 166 -2.81 1.69 -5.25
CA ILE A 166 -2.09 1.48 -6.52
C ILE A 166 -0.79 2.29 -6.51
N PRO A 167 0.40 1.66 -6.59
CA PRO A 167 1.67 2.37 -6.49
C PRO A 167 2.10 3.06 -7.79
N ASP A 168 1.79 2.51 -8.98
CA ASP A 168 2.39 2.93 -10.25
C ASP A 168 1.53 2.71 -11.51
N GLU A 169 0.41 2.04 -11.43
CA GLU A 169 -0.51 1.83 -12.56
C GLU A 169 -1.41 3.04 -12.82
N CYS A 170 -0.83 4.22 -12.72
CA CYS A 170 -1.51 5.50 -12.95
C CYS A 170 -1.32 6.02 -14.37
N SER A 171 -2.24 6.86 -14.83
CA SER A 171 -2.07 7.57 -16.10
C SER A 171 -0.75 8.34 -16.11
N HIS A 172 -0.09 8.42 -17.27
CA HIS A 172 1.20 9.07 -17.40
C HIS A 172 1.20 10.51 -16.88
N GLU A 173 0.16 11.30 -17.17
CA GLU A 173 0.08 12.69 -16.73
C GLU A 173 -0.05 12.82 -15.21
N TYR A 174 -0.83 11.94 -14.57
CA TYR A 174 -0.94 11.91 -13.12
C TYR A 174 0.39 11.49 -12.48
N THR A 175 1.03 10.45 -13.00
CA THR A 175 2.33 9.94 -12.51
C THR A 175 3.40 11.03 -12.53
N GLU A 176 3.52 11.80 -13.61
CA GLU A 176 4.53 12.87 -13.70
C GLU A 176 4.25 14.00 -12.71
N ARG A 177 3.00 14.36 -12.49
CA ARG A 177 2.61 15.37 -11.48
C ARG A 177 2.86 14.87 -10.07
N PHE A 178 2.48 13.63 -9.78
CA PHE A 178 2.70 13.01 -8.48
C PHE A 178 4.19 12.92 -8.17
N ARG A 179 5.01 12.44 -9.12
CA ARG A 179 6.47 12.40 -9.01
C ARG A 179 7.07 13.78 -8.78
N ALA A 180 6.57 14.82 -9.45
CA ALA A 180 7.01 16.20 -9.22
C ALA A 180 6.72 16.67 -7.79
N LEU A 181 5.58 16.29 -7.19
CA LEU A 181 5.29 16.54 -5.78
C LEU A 181 6.22 15.76 -4.85
N MET A 182 6.45 14.47 -5.14
CA MET A 182 7.41 13.67 -4.39
C MET A 182 8.80 14.32 -4.38
N ASP A 183 9.29 14.77 -5.55
CA ASP A 183 10.59 15.45 -5.68
C ASP A 183 10.62 16.78 -4.90
N ARG A 184 9.58 17.62 -5.05
CA ARG A 184 9.47 18.90 -4.35
C ARG A 184 9.43 18.72 -2.83
N PHE A 185 8.72 17.71 -2.34
CA PHE A 185 8.48 17.47 -0.91
C PHE A 185 9.26 16.28 -0.33
N GLN A 186 10.35 15.85 -0.97
CA GLN A 186 11.15 14.68 -0.56
C GLN A 186 11.69 14.75 0.87
N LYS A 187 11.80 15.96 1.44
CA LYS A 187 12.20 16.16 2.83
C LYS A 187 11.03 16.15 3.82
N THR A 188 9.83 16.32 3.32
CA THR A 188 8.57 16.30 4.10
C THR A 188 7.96 14.91 4.10
N ILE A 189 7.89 14.26 2.95
CA ILE A 189 7.40 12.88 2.80
C ILE A 189 8.47 11.91 3.31
N ARG A 190 8.12 11.08 4.30
CA ARG A 190 9.08 10.20 4.97
C ARG A 190 8.82 8.72 4.79
N PHE A 191 7.56 8.34 4.58
CA PHE A 191 7.15 6.97 4.39
C PHE A 191 5.99 6.90 3.41
N ASN A 192 5.98 5.87 2.55
CA ASN A 192 4.92 5.65 1.58
C ASN A 192 4.53 4.17 1.59
N MET A 193 3.26 3.87 1.93
CA MET A 193 2.71 2.53 1.98
C MET A 193 1.67 2.36 0.89
N MET A 194 1.82 1.31 0.07
CA MET A 194 0.93 0.95 -1.04
C MET A 194 0.56 -0.53 -0.97
N GLY A 195 -0.39 -0.94 -1.79
CA GLY A 195 -0.88 -2.31 -1.93
C GLY A 195 -0.90 -2.79 -3.38
N HIS A 196 -2.01 -3.41 -3.82
CA HIS A 196 -2.39 -3.74 -5.19
C HIS A 196 -1.60 -4.87 -5.86
N VAL A 197 -0.29 -4.84 -5.86
CA VAL A 197 0.54 -5.78 -6.64
C VAL A 197 0.68 -7.18 -6.00
N HIS A 198 0.12 -7.41 -4.82
CA HIS A 198 0.07 -8.67 -4.07
C HIS A 198 1.43 -9.29 -3.72
N THR A 199 2.53 -8.73 -4.15
CA THR A 199 3.89 -9.19 -3.86
C THR A 199 4.58 -8.30 -2.82
N ASP A 200 5.57 -8.86 -2.14
CA ASP A 200 6.31 -8.18 -1.08
C ASP A 200 7.51 -7.45 -1.66
N ILE A 201 7.28 -6.25 -2.20
CA ILE A 201 8.28 -5.50 -2.98
C ILE A 201 8.43 -4.06 -2.50
N TYR A 202 9.28 -3.32 -3.20
CA TYR A 202 9.37 -1.86 -3.14
C TYR A 202 9.50 -1.31 -4.56
N LYS A 203 9.13 -0.03 -4.72
CA LYS A 203 9.35 0.69 -5.98
C LYS A 203 10.07 1.99 -5.70
N MET A 204 11.15 2.23 -6.44
CA MET A 204 11.96 3.43 -6.29
C MET A 204 11.31 4.63 -6.99
N VAL A 205 11.38 5.78 -6.35
CA VAL A 205 10.98 7.06 -6.95
C VAL A 205 12.24 7.87 -7.22
N GLY A 206 12.53 8.10 -8.50
CA GLY A 206 13.66 8.91 -8.92
C GLY A 206 13.32 10.39 -9.07
N SER A 207 14.31 11.27 -8.87
CA SER A 207 14.16 12.71 -9.03
C SER A 207 13.74 13.11 -10.45
N MET A 208 13.03 14.23 -10.57
CA MET A 208 12.69 14.83 -11.86
C MET A 208 13.92 15.31 -12.63
N ARG A 209 15.06 15.52 -11.96
CA ARG A 209 16.32 15.95 -12.58
C ARG A 209 17.17 14.79 -13.08
N ASP A 210 17.21 13.72 -12.32
CA ASP A 210 17.93 12.49 -12.63
C ASP A 210 17.16 11.30 -12.04
N ALA A 211 16.58 10.46 -12.89
CA ALA A 211 15.81 9.31 -12.45
C ALA A 211 16.63 8.30 -11.60
N LYS A 212 17.97 8.36 -11.68
CA LYS A 212 18.87 7.53 -10.86
C LYS A 212 19.12 8.10 -9.44
N ASP A 213 18.72 9.34 -9.19
CA ASP A 213 18.80 9.95 -7.86
C ASP A 213 17.54 9.59 -7.06
N PRO A 214 17.64 8.71 -6.06
CA PRO A 214 16.47 8.20 -5.35
C PRO A 214 15.95 9.24 -4.35
N ILE A 215 14.70 9.64 -4.51
CA ILE A 215 14.03 10.63 -3.63
C ILE A 215 12.96 10.02 -2.72
N GLY A 216 12.49 8.82 -3.03
CA GLY A 216 11.45 8.14 -2.28
C GLY A 216 11.38 6.66 -2.61
N VAL A 217 10.59 5.95 -1.80
CA VAL A 217 10.33 4.52 -1.97
C VAL A 217 8.86 4.27 -1.67
N PHE A 218 8.16 3.59 -2.57
CA PHE A 218 6.89 2.95 -2.23
C PHE A 218 7.17 1.60 -1.61
N GLN A 219 6.72 1.40 -0.39
CA GLN A 219 6.75 0.11 0.29
C GLN A 219 5.45 -0.62 -0.02
N VAL A 220 5.54 -1.82 -0.57
CA VAL A 220 4.39 -2.65 -0.88
C VAL A 220 4.50 -3.95 -0.09
N CYS A 221 3.58 -4.18 0.83
CA CYS A 221 3.52 -5.43 1.57
C CYS A 221 2.80 -6.50 0.76
N GLY A 222 3.22 -7.74 0.90
CA GLY A 222 2.50 -8.88 0.33
C GLY A 222 1.07 -8.96 0.87
N ALA A 223 0.13 -9.33 0.01
CA ALA A 223 -1.29 -9.41 0.36
C ALA A 223 -1.62 -10.60 1.26
N ILE A 224 -2.71 -10.50 2.00
CA ILE A 224 -3.29 -11.63 2.75
C ILE A 224 -4.13 -12.57 1.86
N THR A 225 -4.41 -12.20 0.62
CA THR A 225 -5.04 -13.06 -0.37
C THR A 225 -4.06 -14.10 -0.92
N THR A 226 -4.60 -15.23 -1.35
CA THR A 226 -3.86 -16.31 -2.02
C THR A 226 -3.85 -16.20 -3.55
N TRP A 227 -4.33 -15.08 -4.09
CA TRP A 227 -4.35 -14.81 -5.52
C TRP A 227 -2.95 -14.98 -6.15
N LEU A 228 -2.90 -15.52 -7.36
CA LEU A 228 -1.67 -15.85 -8.10
C LEU A 228 -0.80 -16.92 -7.42
N GLY A 229 -1.33 -17.70 -6.50
CA GLY A 229 -0.60 -18.79 -5.82
C GLY A 229 0.44 -18.28 -4.80
N ASN A 230 0.34 -17.04 -4.37
CA ASN A 230 1.18 -16.51 -3.31
C ASN A 230 0.68 -16.91 -1.92
N ASN A 231 1.58 -17.17 -1.00
CA ASN A 231 1.22 -17.35 0.40
C ASN A 231 0.76 -16.03 1.04
N PRO A 232 -0.24 -16.05 1.94
CA PRO A 232 -0.67 -14.87 2.68
C PRO A 232 0.46 -14.24 3.49
N ALA A 233 0.49 -12.90 3.55
CA ALA A 233 1.50 -12.18 4.30
C ALA A 233 0.98 -10.89 4.93
N TYR A 234 1.73 -10.40 5.93
CA TYR A 234 1.64 -9.04 6.46
C TYR A 234 3.03 -8.53 6.81
N CYS A 235 3.17 -7.22 6.95
CA CYS A 235 4.44 -6.58 7.25
C CYS A 235 4.39 -5.79 8.55
N VAL A 236 5.49 -5.82 9.29
CA VAL A 236 5.71 -4.99 10.48
C VAL A 236 6.85 -4.02 10.18
N TYR A 237 6.59 -2.74 10.33
CA TYR A 237 7.58 -1.68 10.16
C TYR A 237 7.92 -1.04 11.50
N GLU A 238 9.17 -0.67 11.66
CA GLU A 238 9.61 0.23 12.71
C GLU A 238 9.98 1.58 12.08
N LEU A 239 9.37 2.65 12.59
CA LEU A 239 9.68 4.02 12.16
C LEU A 239 10.47 4.72 13.26
N ASP A 240 11.50 5.46 12.90
CA ASP A 240 12.18 6.35 13.82
C ASP A 240 11.27 7.52 14.21
N LYS A 241 10.96 7.67 15.50
CA LYS A 241 9.99 8.67 15.99
C LYS A 241 10.39 10.10 15.72
N ALA A 242 11.67 10.40 15.56
CA ALA A 242 12.15 11.76 15.32
C ALA A 242 12.12 12.15 13.84
N THR A 243 12.29 11.19 12.96
CA THR A 243 12.41 11.42 11.51
C THR A 243 11.26 10.86 10.70
N MET A 244 10.46 9.96 11.30
CA MET A 244 9.40 9.17 10.64
C MET A 244 9.88 8.34 9.45
N LEU A 245 11.20 8.10 9.36
CA LEU A 245 11.77 7.21 8.36
C LEU A 245 11.63 5.75 8.80
N PRO A 246 11.37 4.83 7.88
CA PRO A 246 11.36 3.40 8.18
C PRO A 246 12.79 2.91 8.40
N VAL A 247 13.03 2.31 9.56
CA VAL A 247 14.35 1.79 9.96
C VAL A 247 14.40 0.27 9.95
N SER A 248 13.24 -0.40 9.96
CA SER A 248 13.15 -1.85 9.91
C SER A 248 11.85 -2.26 9.21
N ARG A 249 11.88 -3.41 8.52
CA ARG A 249 10.72 -4.08 7.94
C ARG A 249 10.88 -5.57 8.12
N LYS A 250 9.83 -6.22 8.63
CA LYS A 250 9.73 -7.67 8.75
C LYS A 250 8.48 -8.14 8.04
N THR A 251 8.65 -9.12 7.16
CA THR A 251 7.55 -9.76 6.46
C THR A 251 7.26 -11.10 7.10
N TYR A 252 6.01 -11.32 7.47
CA TYR A 252 5.50 -12.58 8.00
C TYR A 252 4.57 -13.23 7.01
N TYR A 253 4.60 -14.55 6.92
CA TYR A 253 3.75 -15.34 6.05
C TYR A 253 3.33 -16.63 6.74
N PHE A 254 2.37 -17.33 6.20
CA PHE A 254 2.18 -18.76 6.48
C PHE A 254 2.13 -19.56 5.17
N ASP A 255 2.57 -20.81 5.25
CA ASP A 255 2.49 -21.75 4.14
C ASP A 255 1.04 -22.24 4.01
N LEU A 256 0.41 -21.93 2.87
CA LEU A 256 -1.00 -22.26 2.62
C LEU A 256 -1.24 -23.76 2.53
N ASP A 257 -0.32 -24.51 1.93
CA ASP A 257 -0.45 -25.97 1.79
C ASP A 257 -0.37 -26.62 3.17
N GLU A 258 0.61 -26.23 4.00
CA GLU A 258 0.73 -26.67 5.38
C GLU A 258 -0.51 -26.31 6.21
N ALA A 259 -1.02 -25.09 6.05
CA ALA A 259 -2.21 -24.62 6.75
C ALA A 259 -3.47 -25.41 6.34
N ASN A 260 -3.60 -25.76 5.05
CA ASN A 260 -4.71 -26.59 4.56
C ASN A 260 -4.63 -28.03 5.06
N GLU A 261 -3.43 -28.60 5.18
CA GLU A 261 -3.22 -29.96 5.72
C GLU A 261 -3.48 -30.04 7.23
N THR A 262 -3.03 -29.03 7.98
CA THR A 262 -3.14 -29.01 9.46
C THR A 262 -4.44 -28.40 9.97
N GLY A 263 -5.13 -27.62 9.12
CA GLY A 263 -6.30 -26.83 9.48
C GLY A 263 -5.99 -25.59 10.32
N THR A 264 -4.72 -25.20 10.44
CA THR A 264 -4.29 -24.07 11.26
C THR A 264 -3.14 -23.30 10.59
N PRO A 265 -3.30 -22.00 10.29
CA PRO A 265 -2.21 -21.17 9.78
C PRO A 265 -1.17 -20.91 10.87
N GLU A 266 0.11 -21.16 10.57
CA GLU A 266 1.25 -20.86 11.44
C GLU A 266 2.06 -19.71 10.84
N TRP A 267 1.95 -18.51 11.42
CA TRP A 267 2.68 -17.33 10.96
C TRP A 267 4.16 -17.41 11.29
N LYS A 268 5.00 -17.29 10.27
CA LYS A 268 6.47 -17.41 10.35
C LYS A 268 7.12 -16.14 9.81
N LEU A 269 8.25 -15.72 10.38
CA LEU A 269 9.08 -14.67 9.78
C LEU A 269 9.65 -15.19 8.46
N LEU A 270 9.36 -14.49 7.37
CA LEU A 270 9.90 -14.78 6.05
C LEU A 270 11.20 -14.02 5.81
N THR A 271 11.15 -12.70 6.06
CA THR A 271 12.28 -11.81 5.75
C THR A 271 12.38 -10.72 6.81
N ASP A 272 13.54 -10.59 7.43
CA ASP A 272 13.96 -9.36 8.08
C ASP A 272 14.77 -8.55 7.05
N TRP A 273 14.18 -7.49 6.51
CA TRP A 273 14.76 -6.75 5.39
C TRP A 273 16.12 -6.16 5.71
N THR A 274 16.33 -5.70 6.93
CA THR A 274 17.62 -5.15 7.34
C THR A 274 18.68 -6.24 7.50
N GLN A 275 18.35 -7.36 8.12
CA GLN A 275 19.29 -8.44 8.38
C GLN A 275 19.54 -9.31 7.14
N ASP A 276 18.46 -9.80 6.52
CA ASP A 276 18.55 -10.77 5.43
C ASP A 276 19.01 -10.14 4.11
N LEU A 277 18.62 -8.87 3.85
CA LEU A 277 19.04 -8.15 2.66
C LEU A 277 20.24 -7.22 2.90
N GLY A 278 20.79 -7.20 4.12
CA GLY A 278 22.01 -6.45 4.46
C GLY A 278 21.86 -4.94 4.30
N LEU A 279 20.70 -4.40 4.69
CA LEU A 279 20.39 -2.97 4.68
C LEU A 279 20.63 -2.36 6.06
N LYS A 280 21.04 -1.10 6.13
CA LYS A 280 21.14 -0.37 7.40
C LYS A 280 19.79 0.16 7.88
N ASP A 281 18.97 0.58 6.94
CA ASP A 281 17.62 1.09 7.10
C ASP A 281 16.87 0.95 5.76
N LEU A 282 15.67 1.52 5.65
CA LEU A 282 14.88 1.49 4.43
C LEU A 282 14.84 2.86 3.72
N SER A 283 15.89 3.67 3.90
CA SER A 283 16.01 4.95 3.20
C SER A 283 16.15 4.75 1.70
N PRO A 284 15.78 5.75 0.87
CA PRO A 284 15.93 5.65 -0.59
C PRO A 284 17.34 5.28 -1.03
N SER A 285 18.38 5.76 -0.32
CA SER A 285 19.77 5.43 -0.63
C SER A 285 20.12 3.97 -0.34
N GLU A 286 19.66 3.39 0.77
CA GLU A 286 19.92 1.97 1.09
C GLU A 286 19.12 1.05 0.17
N MET A 287 17.86 1.42 -0.16
CA MET A 287 17.06 0.66 -1.11
C MET A 287 17.67 0.68 -2.52
N LYS A 288 18.26 1.81 -2.93
CA LYS A 288 19.01 1.87 -4.18
C LYS A 288 20.23 0.94 -4.18
N LEU A 289 20.95 0.80 -3.06
CA LEU A 289 22.06 -0.15 -2.97
C LEU A 289 21.59 -1.62 -3.13
N LEU A 290 20.37 -1.94 -2.68
CA LEU A 290 19.77 -3.25 -2.94
C LEU A 290 19.47 -3.40 -4.43
N THR A 291 18.85 -2.40 -5.08
CA THR A 291 18.59 -2.37 -6.52
C THR A 291 19.89 -2.57 -7.31
N ASP A 292 20.96 -1.80 -6.99
CA ASP A 292 22.25 -1.91 -7.66
C ASP A 292 22.87 -3.31 -7.51
N ARG A 293 22.67 -3.99 -6.37
CA ARG A 293 23.12 -5.38 -6.17
C ARG A 293 22.33 -6.37 -7.01
N MET A 294 21.02 -6.18 -7.13
CA MET A 294 20.17 -7.01 -7.99
C MET A 294 20.53 -6.84 -9.47
N GLU A 295 20.80 -5.60 -9.93
CA GLU A 295 21.28 -5.34 -11.28
C GLU A 295 22.62 -6.03 -11.58
N ALA A 296 23.48 -6.14 -10.58
CA ALA A 296 24.82 -6.70 -10.73
C ALA A 296 24.88 -8.23 -10.61
N ASP A 297 23.89 -8.86 -9.99
CA ASP A 297 23.88 -10.30 -9.66
C ASP A 297 22.49 -10.92 -9.76
N GLU A 298 22.29 -11.75 -10.79
CA GLU A 298 21.04 -12.49 -11.04
C GLU A 298 20.58 -13.31 -9.82
N MET A 299 21.49 -13.92 -9.09
CA MET A 299 21.14 -14.75 -7.93
C MET A 299 20.54 -13.92 -6.80
N THR A 300 21.01 -12.68 -6.62
CA THR A 300 20.43 -11.72 -5.69
C THR A 300 19.00 -11.36 -6.09
N THR A 301 18.75 -11.14 -7.38
CA THR A 301 17.39 -10.87 -7.91
C THR A 301 16.48 -12.07 -7.72
N VAL A 302 16.94 -13.27 -8.02
CA VAL A 302 16.16 -14.51 -7.83
C VAL A 302 15.81 -14.76 -6.36
N ASP A 303 16.74 -14.55 -5.42
CA ASP A 303 16.46 -14.66 -3.99
C ASP A 303 15.40 -13.62 -3.55
N PHE A 304 15.55 -12.37 -4.00
CA PHE A 304 14.57 -11.33 -3.74
C PHE A 304 13.18 -11.69 -4.27
N LEU A 305 13.07 -12.18 -5.52
CA LEU A 305 11.80 -12.60 -6.12
C LEU A 305 11.11 -13.75 -5.37
N ASN A 306 11.89 -14.74 -4.92
CA ASN A 306 11.33 -15.85 -4.13
C ASN A 306 10.74 -15.33 -2.81
N ARG A 307 11.42 -14.38 -2.17
CA ARG A 307 10.90 -13.70 -0.96
C ARG A 307 9.66 -12.86 -1.30
N ALA A 308 9.72 -12.07 -2.37
CA ALA A 308 8.61 -11.22 -2.81
C ALA A 308 7.32 -12.02 -3.08
N ARG A 309 7.45 -13.22 -3.65
CA ARG A 309 6.36 -14.17 -3.91
C ARG A 309 5.99 -15.02 -2.70
N ARG A 310 6.69 -14.88 -1.58
CA ARG A 310 6.50 -15.65 -0.35
C ARG A 310 6.55 -17.16 -0.58
N GLN A 311 7.51 -17.59 -1.41
CA GLN A 311 7.77 -18.99 -1.76
C GLN A 311 9.20 -19.37 -1.34
N PRO A 312 9.50 -19.49 -0.03
CA PRO A 312 10.83 -19.82 0.42
C PRO A 312 11.25 -21.19 -0.13
N GLY A 313 12.44 -21.26 -0.74
CA GLY A 313 12.91 -22.47 -1.42
C GLY A 313 12.36 -22.66 -2.83
N GLY A 314 11.63 -21.71 -3.38
CA GLY A 314 11.18 -21.71 -4.76
C GLY A 314 12.34 -21.72 -5.76
N SER A 315 12.15 -22.34 -6.92
CA SER A 315 13.13 -22.41 -8.02
C SER A 315 12.81 -21.39 -9.11
N SER A 316 12.54 -20.13 -8.72
CA SER A 316 12.31 -19.07 -9.70
C SER A 316 13.54 -18.89 -10.58
N SER A 317 13.34 -18.80 -11.89
CA SER A 317 14.33 -18.27 -12.82
C SER A 317 13.94 -16.87 -13.21
N CYS A 318 14.90 -16.00 -13.45
CA CYS A 318 14.65 -14.63 -13.85
C CYS A 318 15.50 -14.34 -15.09
N ASP A 319 14.87 -14.23 -16.25
CA ASP A 319 15.53 -13.78 -17.48
C ASP A 319 15.67 -12.25 -17.50
N GLU A 320 16.26 -11.72 -18.58
CA GLU A 320 16.49 -10.27 -18.72
C GLU A 320 15.19 -9.44 -18.60
N ALA A 321 14.07 -9.95 -19.10
CA ALA A 321 12.79 -9.26 -19.00
C ALA A 321 12.28 -9.25 -17.55
N CYS A 322 12.33 -10.39 -16.86
CA CYS A 322 12.00 -10.51 -15.45
C CYS A 322 12.88 -9.60 -14.57
N MET A 323 14.20 -9.53 -14.87
CA MET A 323 15.12 -8.65 -14.15
C MET A 323 14.74 -7.19 -14.36
N ALA A 324 14.43 -6.78 -15.58
CA ALA A 324 13.98 -5.42 -15.87
C ALA A 324 12.70 -5.08 -15.09
N ASP A 325 11.70 -5.95 -15.14
CA ASP A 325 10.41 -5.75 -14.42
C ASP A 325 10.57 -5.73 -12.90
N THR A 326 11.58 -6.39 -12.34
CA THR A 326 11.82 -6.44 -10.90
C THR A 326 12.57 -5.21 -10.39
N ILE A 327 13.46 -4.68 -11.22
CA ILE A 327 14.41 -3.61 -10.86
C ILE A 327 13.91 -2.23 -11.28
N CYS A 328 13.14 -2.14 -12.34
CA CYS A 328 12.48 -0.93 -12.82
C CYS A 328 11.12 -0.73 -12.22
#